data_c1cb5826309be419fe7419e32be4e351
#
_entry.id   c1cb5826309be419fe7419e32be4e351
#
_cell.length_a   1.000
_cell.length_b   1.000
_cell.length_c   1.000
_cell.angle_alpha   90.00
_cell.angle_beta   90.00
_cell.angle_gamma   90.00
#
_symmetry.space_group_name_H-M   'P 1'
#
loop_
_entity.id
_entity.type
_entity.pdbx_description
1 polymer ?
#
loop_
_entity_poly.entity_id
_entity_poly.type
_entity_poly.pdbx_seq_one_letter_code
_entity_poly.pdbx_strand_id
1 'polypeptide(L)'
;MKRKLIYKLASRNRPDKFKHILGKSIDLLSGKHDVRFVITLDNDDETMNNDEIRKWMDDLDVDLVYHYGDSKSKIEACNANLENEEGDVLLLVSDDMIPCFPDFDDIIMQGMEQHFPSMDGAIKFFDGLRPRTDLLMTLPVLGWNLYKAFGYVYHPDYTSVYADNEMTMVCQGMGKLITSPVCIFRHNWTPQPFDELHARNENAEMYAIDGKVFEERKNKNFDMDSILEIISS
;
A
#
# COMPACT_ATOMS: atom_id res chain seq x y z
N MET A 1 -20.69 11.93 3.38
CA MET A 1 -20.05 12.29 4.69
C MET A 1 -18.57 12.46 4.44
N LYS A 2 -17.88 13.38 5.13
CA LYS A 2 -16.42 13.49 5.01
C LYS A 2 -15.78 12.27 5.66
N ARG A 3 -14.88 11.60 4.94
CA ARG A 3 -14.17 10.38 5.34
C ARG A 3 -12.67 10.67 5.46
N LYS A 4 -11.92 9.76 6.09
CA LYS A 4 -10.47 9.90 6.24
C LYS A 4 -9.74 8.76 5.51
N LEU A 5 -8.89 9.14 4.55
CA LEU A 5 -7.96 8.25 3.85
C LEU A 5 -6.59 8.32 4.52
N ILE A 6 -6.06 7.18 4.91
CA ILE A 6 -4.65 7.04 5.28
C ILE A 6 -3.88 6.66 4.02
N TYR A 7 -3.06 7.59 3.53
CA TYR A 7 -2.16 7.38 2.40
C TYR A 7 -0.78 6.98 2.93
N LYS A 8 -0.45 5.71 2.85
CA LYS A 8 0.82 5.15 3.29
C LYS A 8 1.79 5.08 2.13
N LEU A 9 3.01 5.60 2.32
CA LEU A 9 4.10 5.52 1.35
C LEU A 9 5.42 5.23 2.07
N ALA A 10 6.09 4.15 1.69
CA ALA A 10 7.47 3.85 2.08
C ALA A 10 8.38 4.05 0.87
N SER A 11 9.51 4.75 1.04
CA SER A 11 10.46 5.01 -0.05
C SER A 11 11.90 4.98 0.44
N ARG A 12 12.82 4.56 -0.45
CA ARG A 12 14.27 4.48 -0.22
C ARG A 12 15.03 4.70 -1.51
N ASN A 13 16.13 5.46 -1.46
CA ASN A 13 17.08 5.70 -2.58
C ASN A 13 16.44 6.30 -3.86
N ARG A 14 15.29 6.97 -3.74
CA ARG A 14 14.53 7.46 -4.91
C ARG A 14 13.93 8.85 -4.69
N PRO A 15 14.72 9.86 -4.31
CA PRO A 15 14.18 11.18 -3.92
C PRO A 15 13.31 11.83 -5.02
N ASP A 16 13.72 11.73 -6.29
CA ASP A 16 12.96 12.33 -7.40
C ASP A 16 11.64 11.59 -7.65
N LYS A 17 11.64 10.26 -7.62
CA LYS A 17 10.40 9.47 -7.75
C LYS A 17 9.47 9.75 -6.58
N PHE A 18 9.99 9.74 -5.36
CA PHE A 18 9.25 10.06 -4.15
C PHE A 18 8.56 11.42 -4.24
N LYS A 19 9.33 12.49 -4.53
CA LYS A 19 8.79 13.84 -4.71
C LYS A 19 7.73 13.90 -5.81
N HIS A 20 8.00 13.24 -6.94
CA HIS A 20 7.07 13.20 -8.07
C HIS A 20 5.75 12.51 -7.71
N ILE A 21 5.80 11.30 -7.11
CA ILE A 21 4.61 10.53 -6.76
C ILE A 21 3.80 11.23 -5.68
N LEU A 22 4.45 11.68 -4.60
CA LEU A 22 3.76 12.35 -3.51
C LEU A 22 3.15 13.69 -3.95
N GLY A 23 3.92 14.54 -4.62
CA GLY A 23 3.41 15.81 -5.13
C GLY A 23 2.24 15.63 -6.08
N LYS A 24 2.37 14.72 -7.05
CA LYS A 24 1.28 14.43 -7.98
C LYS A 24 0.05 13.81 -7.30
N SER A 25 0.23 13.01 -6.25
CA SER A 25 -0.90 12.49 -5.46
C SER A 25 -1.65 13.63 -4.78
N ILE A 26 -0.93 14.59 -4.20
CA ILE A 26 -1.52 15.77 -3.57
C ILE A 26 -2.31 16.61 -4.60
N ASP A 27 -1.72 16.86 -5.77
CA ASP A 27 -2.35 17.63 -6.85
C ASP A 27 -3.65 17.03 -7.38
N LEU A 28 -3.82 15.71 -7.26
CA LEU A 28 -4.97 14.97 -7.78
C LEU A 28 -6.02 14.66 -6.71
N LEU A 29 -5.89 15.17 -5.49
CA LEU A 29 -6.91 15.03 -4.45
C LEU A 29 -8.19 15.80 -4.79
N SER A 30 -9.33 15.22 -4.44
CA SER A 30 -10.65 15.82 -4.66
C SER A 30 -10.95 17.02 -3.74
N GLY A 31 -10.27 17.10 -2.59
CA GLY A 31 -10.59 18.04 -1.52
C GLY A 31 -11.88 17.73 -0.76
N LYS A 32 -12.56 16.61 -1.05
CA LYS A 32 -13.82 16.21 -0.41
C LYS A 32 -13.62 15.42 0.88
N HIS A 33 -12.46 14.79 1.03
CA HIS A 33 -12.12 13.90 2.15
C HIS A 33 -10.91 14.43 2.91
N ASP A 34 -10.72 13.96 4.14
CA ASP A 34 -9.47 14.16 4.87
C ASP A 34 -8.46 13.12 4.39
N VAL A 35 -7.28 13.56 3.97
CA VAL A 35 -6.18 12.66 3.57
C VAL A 35 -5.00 12.90 4.47
N ARG A 36 -4.60 11.85 5.20
CA ARG A 36 -3.42 11.82 6.05
C ARG A 36 -2.31 11.04 5.35
N PHE A 37 -1.22 11.71 5.05
CA PHE A 37 -0.03 11.08 4.48
C PHE A 37 0.88 10.56 5.58
N VAL A 38 1.18 9.26 5.57
CA VAL A 38 2.08 8.59 6.51
C VAL A 38 3.28 8.07 5.73
N ILE A 39 4.41 8.75 5.87
CA ILE A 39 5.63 8.48 5.12
C ILE A 39 6.64 7.73 6.00
N THR A 40 7.18 6.63 5.50
CA THR A 40 8.28 5.89 6.16
C THR A 40 9.52 5.94 5.29
N LEU A 41 10.63 6.38 5.88
CA LEU A 41 11.95 6.51 5.29
C LEU A 41 12.96 5.81 6.19
N ASP A 42 14.13 5.45 5.65
CA ASP A 42 15.16 4.76 6.40
C ASP A 42 16.24 5.72 6.93
N ASN A 43 16.70 5.49 8.15
CA ASN A 43 17.74 6.30 8.82
C ASN A 43 19.08 6.28 8.07
N ASP A 44 19.42 5.14 7.47
CA ASP A 44 20.69 4.90 6.78
C ASP A 44 20.67 5.33 5.30
N ASP A 45 19.56 5.90 4.82
CA ASP A 45 19.43 6.39 3.44
C ASP A 45 19.76 7.88 3.35
N GLU A 46 21.02 8.21 3.11
CA GLU A 46 21.49 9.61 2.99
C GLU A 46 20.80 10.38 1.85
N THR A 47 20.26 9.69 0.83
CA THR A 47 19.56 10.33 -0.29
C THR A 47 18.19 10.85 0.11
N MET A 48 17.56 10.23 1.11
CA MET A 48 16.24 10.59 1.64
C MET A 48 16.33 11.23 3.03
N ASN A 49 17.31 10.85 3.85
CA ASN A 49 17.52 11.36 5.20
C ASN A 49 18.43 12.59 5.22
N ASN A 50 17.96 13.70 4.69
CA ASN A 50 18.70 14.95 4.62
C ASN A 50 17.78 16.16 4.78
N ASP A 51 18.36 17.35 4.97
CA ASP A 51 17.60 18.59 5.24
C ASP A 51 16.78 19.04 4.04
N GLU A 52 17.19 18.73 2.82
CA GLU A 52 16.44 19.10 1.61
C GLU A 52 15.11 18.36 1.56
N ILE A 53 15.13 17.04 1.77
CA ILE A 53 13.92 16.20 1.76
C ILE A 53 12.99 16.56 2.92
N ARG A 54 13.53 16.78 4.15
CA ARG A 54 12.73 17.22 5.30
C ARG A 54 12.05 18.52 5.00
N LYS A 55 12.83 19.55 4.59
CA LYS A 55 12.28 20.85 4.28
C LYS A 55 11.22 20.77 3.18
N TRP A 56 11.44 19.96 2.15
CA TRP A 56 10.45 19.79 1.08
C TRP A 56 9.15 19.20 1.61
N MET A 57 9.19 18.19 2.50
CA MET A 57 7.99 17.62 3.13
C MET A 57 7.31 18.62 4.07
N ASP A 58 8.09 19.37 4.86
CA ASP A 58 7.58 20.36 5.81
C ASP A 58 6.91 21.56 5.09
N ASP A 59 7.33 21.87 3.86
CA ASP A 59 6.76 22.95 3.04
C ASP A 59 5.44 22.53 2.33
N LEU A 60 5.02 21.25 2.40
CA LEU A 60 3.75 20.77 1.83
C LEU A 60 2.57 21.19 2.72
N ASP A 61 1.57 21.86 2.13
CA ASP A 61 0.35 22.29 2.83
C ASP A 61 -0.71 21.16 2.87
N VAL A 62 -0.38 20.07 3.55
CA VAL A 62 -1.24 18.88 3.70
C VAL A 62 -1.04 18.22 5.08
N ASP A 63 -1.98 17.39 5.51
CA ASP A 63 -1.81 16.57 6.72
C ASP A 63 -0.82 15.44 6.46
N LEU A 64 0.46 15.68 6.74
CA LEU A 64 1.56 14.77 6.49
C LEU A 64 2.39 14.56 7.76
N VAL A 65 2.70 13.29 8.03
CA VAL A 65 3.69 12.88 9.01
C VAL A 65 4.73 11.99 8.34
N TYR A 66 5.99 12.19 8.69
CA TYR A 66 7.07 11.34 8.21
C TYR A 66 7.91 10.79 9.37
N HIS A 67 8.40 9.58 9.19
CA HIS A 67 9.19 8.87 10.17
C HIS A 67 10.46 8.31 9.50
N TYR A 68 11.57 8.45 10.20
CA TYR A 68 12.81 7.77 9.86
C TYR A 68 12.98 6.57 10.78
N GLY A 69 13.19 5.39 10.22
CA GLY A 69 13.31 4.12 10.94
C GLY A 69 14.44 3.25 10.41
N ASP A 70 14.56 2.06 10.98
CA ASP A 70 15.59 1.08 10.63
C ASP A 70 14.95 -0.17 10.01
N SER A 71 14.08 0.03 9.01
CA SER A 71 13.36 -1.05 8.34
C SER A 71 14.32 -2.03 7.67
N LYS A 72 14.21 -3.30 8.03
CA LYS A 72 15.09 -4.36 7.52
C LYS A 72 14.61 -4.89 6.17
N SER A 73 13.36 -4.65 5.82
CA SER A 73 12.72 -5.17 4.62
C SER A 73 11.70 -4.19 4.04
N LYS A 74 11.34 -4.41 2.76
CA LYS A 74 10.24 -3.69 2.09
C LYS A 74 8.92 -3.85 2.86
N ILE A 75 8.62 -5.07 3.33
CA ILE A 75 7.38 -5.36 4.04
C ILE A 75 7.32 -4.65 5.38
N GLU A 76 8.43 -4.65 6.13
CA GLU A 76 8.51 -3.92 7.41
C GLU A 76 8.26 -2.41 7.21
N ALA A 77 8.88 -1.79 6.19
CA ALA A 77 8.65 -0.39 5.86
C ALA A 77 7.19 -0.09 5.44
N CYS A 78 6.56 -1.00 4.70
CA CYS A 78 5.15 -0.87 4.32
C CYS A 78 4.20 -0.93 5.52
N ASN A 79 4.51 -1.74 6.53
CA ASN A 79 3.69 -1.90 7.74
C ASN A 79 3.95 -0.85 8.82
N ALA A 80 5.12 -0.23 8.85
CA ALA A 80 5.55 0.66 9.92
C ALA A 80 4.72 1.95 10.03
N ASN A 81 4.64 2.49 11.27
CA ASN A 81 4.05 3.81 11.58
C ASN A 81 2.54 3.94 11.32
N LEU A 82 1.82 2.83 11.34
CA LEU A 82 0.36 2.82 11.20
C LEU A 82 -0.37 2.54 12.53
N GLU A 83 0.34 2.14 13.57
CA GLU A 83 -0.19 1.69 14.86
C GLU A 83 -0.95 2.77 15.65
N ASN A 84 -0.65 4.05 15.40
CA ASN A 84 -1.30 5.20 16.05
C ASN A 84 -2.21 5.98 15.10
N GLU A 85 -2.44 5.48 13.89
CA GLU A 85 -3.30 6.13 12.92
C GLU A 85 -4.74 5.61 13.03
N GLU A 86 -5.67 6.47 12.65
CA GLU A 86 -7.10 6.17 12.59
C GLU A 86 -7.66 6.71 11.27
N GLY A 87 -8.45 5.91 10.57
CA GLY A 87 -9.02 6.27 9.27
C GLY A 87 -10.27 5.47 8.90
N ASP A 88 -10.80 5.70 7.71
CA ASP A 88 -11.86 4.89 7.11
C ASP A 88 -11.28 3.90 6.08
N VAL A 89 -10.26 4.33 5.35
CA VAL A 89 -9.59 3.52 4.31
C VAL A 89 -8.08 3.71 4.38
N LEU A 90 -7.34 2.64 4.18
CA LEU A 90 -5.89 2.62 3.99
C LEU A 90 -5.56 2.39 2.52
N LEU A 91 -4.74 3.25 1.95
CA LEU A 91 -4.14 3.13 0.63
C LEU A 91 -2.62 3.00 0.78
N LEU A 92 -2.05 1.86 0.42
CA LEU A 92 -0.60 1.69 0.35
C LEU A 92 -0.12 1.98 -1.08
N VAL A 93 0.78 2.94 -1.21
CA VAL A 93 1.40 3.33 -2.48
C VAL A 93 2.91 3.08 -2.42
N SER A 94 3.50 2.70 -3.54
CA SER A 94 4.95 2.67 -3.74
C SER A 94 5.41 3.77 -4.69
N ASP A 95 6.70 4.09 -4.67
CA ASP A 95 7.30 5.16 -5.47
C ASP A 95 7.46 4.84 -6.97
N ASP A 96 6.93 3.70 -7.41
CA ASP A 96 6.76 3.30 -8.81
C ASP A 96 5.27 3.28 -9.25
N MET A 97 4.35 3.70 -8.38
CA MET A 97 2.92 3.82 -8.68
C MET A 97 2.56 5.27 -8.99
N ILE A 98 2.38 5.58 -10.27
CA ILE A 98 2.12 6.94 -10.76
C ILE A 98 0.62 7.24 -10.67
N PRO A 99 0.17 8.19 -9.84
CA PRO A 99 -1.21 8.62 -9.82
C PRO A 99 -1.60 9.21 -11.17
N CYS A 100 -2.71 8.76 -11.74
CA CYS A 100 -3.09 9.10 -13.11
C CYS A 100 -4.56 9.48 -13.29
N PHE A 101 -5.33 9.51 -12.21
CA PHE A 101 -6.73 9.86 -12.25
C PHE A 101 -7.05 10.92 -11.17
N PRO A 102 -7.70 12.06 -11.54
CA PRO A 102 -8.10 13.06 -10.54
C PRO A 102 -9.18 12.50 -9.61
N ASP A 103 -9.30 13.07 -8.43
CA ASP A 103 -10.30 12.70 -7.43
C ASP A 103 -10.21 11.21 -7.01
N PHE A 104 -9.00 10.62 -7.04
CA PHE A 104 -8.83 9.19 -6.74
C PHE A 104 -9.28 8.83 -5.31
N ASP A 105 -9.13 9.75 -4.36
CA ASP A 105 -9.60 9.63 -2.99
C ASP A 105 -11.12 9.49 -2.91
N ASP A 106 -11.86 10.29 -3.67
CA ASP A 106 -13.33 10.23 -3.76
C ASP A 106 -13.80 8.93 -4.45
N ILE A 107 -13.10 8.51 -5.51
CA ILE A 107 -13.38 7.22 -6.20
C ILE A 107 -13.20 6.04 -5.25
N ILE A 108 -12.13 6.04 -4.45
CA ILE A 108 -11.87 5.01 -3.44
C ILE A 108 -12.99 5.00 -2.40
N MET A 109 -13.34 6.17 -1.85
CA MET A 109 -14.36 6.27 -0.80
C MET A 109 -15.73 5.85 -1.30
N GLN A 110 -16.16 6.30 -2.49
CA GLN A 110 -17.42 5.89 -3.09
C GLN A 110 -17.46 4.37 -3.33
N GLY A 111 -16.40 3.79 -3.86
CA GLY A 111 -16.30 2.34 -4.05
C GLY A 111 -16.39 1.57 -2.73
N MET A 112 -15.71 2.05 -1.70
CA MET A 112 -15.73 1.42 -0.39
C MET A 112 -17.12 1.53 0.27
N GLU A 113 -17.73 2.71 0.28
CA GLU A 113 -19.08 2.92 0.82
C GLU A 113 -20.15 2.09 0.09
N GLN A 114 -20.03 1.94 -1.23
CA GLN A 114 -20.96 1.17 -2.03
C GLN A 114 -20.91 -0.33 -1.75
N HIS A 115 -19.71 -0.88 -1.60
CA HIS A 115 -19.51 -2.33 -1.54
C HIS A 115 -19.21 -2.86 -0.14
N PHE A 116 -18.59 -2.04 0.70
CA PHE A 116 -18.18 -2.37 2.07
C PHE A 116 -18.46 -1.21 3.02
N PRO A 117 -19.74 -0.89 3.28
CA PRO A 117 -20.12 0.27 4.12
C PRO A 117 -19.56 0.19 5.55
N SER A 118 -19.25 -1.01 6.03
CA SER A 118 -18.55 -1.24 7.31
C SER A 118 -17.03 -1.09 7.21
N MET A 119 -16.48 -0.69 6.07
CA MET A 119 -15.04 -0.57 5.85
C MET A 119 -14.27 -1.87 6.15
N ASP A 120 -14.84 -3.01 5.79
CA ASP A 120 -14.34 -4.36 6.09
C ASP A 120 -14.00 -5.17 4.83
N GLY A 121 -13.67 -4.49 3.74
CA GLY A 121 -13.30 -5.08 2.47
C GLY A 121 -12.14 -4.38 1.79
N ALA A 122 -11.78 -4.87 0.61
CA ALA A 122 -10.69 -4.36 -0.22
C ALA A 122 -11.17 -4.08 -1.65
N ILE A 123 -10.53 -3.10 -2.29
CA ILE A 123 -10.79 -2.78 -3.70
C ILE A 123 -9.50 -2.95 -4.49
N LYS A 124 -9.52 -3.83 -5.47
CA LYS A 124 -8.47 -3.92 -6.48
C LYS A 124 -8.80 -2.98 -7.64
N PHE A 125 -7.98 -1.98 -7.85
CA PHE A 125 -8.02 -1.14 -9.04
C PHE A 125 -7.15 -1.72 -10.16
N PHE A 126 -7.47 -1.39 -11.41
CA PHE A 126 -6.62 -1.72 -12.55
C PHE A 126 -5.31 -0.93 -12.46
N ASP A 127 -4.16 -1.62 -12.53
CA ASP A 127 -2.82 -1.03 -12.35
C ASP A 127 -2.18 -0.51 -13.64
N GLY A 128 -2.89 -0.62 -14.79
CA GLY A 128 -2.39 -0.18 -16.09
C GLY A 128 -1.33 -1.08 -16.72
N LEU A 129 -0.85 -2.10 -16.01
CA LEU A 129 0.24 -2.99 -16.43
C LEU A 129 -0.26 -4.39 -16.78
N ARG A 130 -1.00 -5.01 -15.85
CA ARG A 130 -1.46 -6.40 -15.97
C ARG A 130 -2.75 -6.47 -16.79
N PRO A 131 -3.09 -7.65 -17.37
CA PRO A 131 -4.41 -7.82 -17.94
C PRO A 131 -5.52 -7.51 -16.93
N ARG A 132 -6.63 -6.92 -17.35
CA ARG A 132 -7.77 -6.60 -16.46
C ARG A 132 -8.38 -7.82 -15.78
N THR A 133 -8.15 -9.00 -16.33
CA THR A 133 -8.56 -10.29 -15.76
C THR A 133 -7.64 -10.79 -14.64
N ASP A 134 -6.45 -10.21 -14.50
CA ASP A 134 -5.55 -10.50 -13.38
C ASP A 134 -6.16 -9.93 -12.11
N LEU A 135 -6.23 -10.73 -11.07
CA LEU A 135 -6.84 -10.35 -9.79
C LEU A 135 -5.84 -9.86 -8.75
N LEU A 136 -4.54 -9.88 -9.06
CA LEU A 136 -3.50 -9.45 -8.14
C LEU A 136 -3.65 -7.97 -7.78
N MET A 137 -3.77 -7.71 -6.48
CA MET A 137 -3.91 -6.38 -5.89
C MET A 137 -2.53 -5.79 -5.57
N THR A 138 -1.89 -5.18 -6.57
CA THR A 138 -0.57 -4.54 -6.41
C THR A 138 -0.64 -3.18 -5.70
N LEU A 139 -1.82 -2.56 -5.66
CA LEU A 139 -2.13 -1.33 -4.94
C LEU A 139 -3.16 -1.67 -3.84
N PRO A 140 -2.74 -1.96 -2.61
CA PRO A 140 -3.67 -2.26 -1.52
C PRO A 140 -4.54 -1.06 -1.17
N VAL A 141 -5.86 -1.24 -1.34
CA VAL A 141 -6.91 -0.32 -0.87
C VAL A 141 -7.79 -1.11 0.08
N LEU A 142 -7.58 -0.91 1.37
CA LEU A 142 -8.20 -1.67 2.43
C LEU A 142 -9.13 -0.78 3.25
N GLY A 143 -10.36 -1.22 3.47
CA GLY A 143 -11.20 -0.62 4.49
C GLY A 143 -10.53 -0.76 5.87
N TRP A 144 -10.69 0.25 6.72
CA TRP A 144 -9.96 0.32 7.99
C TRP A 144 -10.25 -0.85 8.94
N ASN A 145 -11.50 -1.35 8.94
CA ASN A 145 -11.86 -2.51 9.75
C ASN A 145 -11.22 -3.81 9.23
N LEU A 146 -11.05 -3.94 7.91
CA LEU A 146 -10.29 -5.06 7.35
C LEU A 146 -8.80 -4.96 7.73
N TYR A 147 -8.19 -3.77 7.59
CA TYR A 147 -6.82 -3.54 8.02
C TYR A 147 -6.62 -3.87 9.50
N LYS A 148 -7.51 -3.43 10.38
CA LYS A 148 -7.43 -3.75 11.82
C LYS A 148 -7.56 -5.25 12.10
N ALA A 149 -8.38 -5.97 11.33
CA ALA A 149 -8.52 -7.42 11.48
C ALA A 149 -7.26 -8.17 11.07
N PHE A 150 -6.54 -7.70 10.05
CA PHE A 150 -5.22 -8.21 9.68
C PHE A 150 -4.14 -7.82 10.70
N GLY A 151 -4.17 -6.60 11.23
CA GLY A 151 -3.11 -6.02 12.05
C GLY A 151 -1.85 -5.61 11.28
N TYR A 152 -1.87 -5.71 9.95
CA TYR A 152 -0.79 -5.36 9.02
C TYR A 152 -1.36 -5.06 7.63
N VAL A 153 -0.56 -4.39 6.79
CA VAL A 153 -0.89 -4.27 5.36
C VAL A 153 -0.44 -5.52 4.62
N TYR A 154 0.80 -5.93 4.83
CA TYR A 154 1.36 -7.17 4.32
C TYR A 154 1.83 -8.05 5.47
N HIS A 155 1.62 -9.36 5.37
CA HIS A 155 2.01 -10.28 6.44
C HIS A 155 3.51 -10.16 6.76
N PRO A 156 3.89 -10.01 8.05
CA PRO A 156 5.26 -9.66 8.44
C PRO A 156 6.30 -10.78 8.22
N ASP A 157 5.88 -12.00 7.93
CA ASP A 157 6.80 -13.10 7.62
C ASP A 157 7.46 -12.92 6.24
N TYR A 158 6.89 -12.10 5.34
CA TYR A 158 7.49 -11.80 4.05
C TYR A 158 8.58 -10.73 4.15
N THR A 159 9.53 -10.81 3.23
CA THR A 159 10.59 -9.81 3.11
C THR A 159 10.29 -8.80 2.01
N SER A 160 9.79 -9.24 0.86
CA SER A 160 9.62 -8.37 -0.32
C SER A 160 8.53 -8.79 -1.29
N VAL A 161 8.47 -10.07 -1.69
CA VAL A 161 7.60 -10.58 -2.74
C VAL A 161 6.52 -11.51 -2.17
N TYR A 162 5.51 -11.90 -2.99
CA TYR A 162 4.37 -12.74 -2.61
C TYR A 162 3.40 -12.18 -1.56
N ALA A 163 3.73 -11.11 -0.85
CA ALA A 163 2.83 -10.53 0.15
C ALA A 163 1.51 -10.01 -0.46
N ASP A 164 1.58 -9.42 -1.65
CA ASP A 164 0.43 -9.00 -2.44
C ASP A 164 -0.38 -10.18 -3.00
N ASN A 165 0.27 -11.30 -3.31
CA ASN A 165 -0.40 -12.55 -3.69
C ASN A 165 -1.23 -13.09 -2.52
N GLU A 166 -0.65 -13.21 -1.31
CA GLU A 166 -1.39 -13.64 -0.13
C GLU A 166 -2.55 -12.70 0.17
N MET A 167 -2.31 -11.38 0.25
CA MET A 167 -3.34 -10.38 0.51
C MET A 167 -4.53 -10.53 -0.46
N THR A 168 -4.23 -10.69 -1.75
CA THR A 168 -5.25 -10.89 -2.78
C THR A 168 -6.04 -12.17 -2.54
N MET A 169 -5.36 -13.29 -2.31
CA MET A 169 -6.01 -14.60 -2.10
C MET A 169 -6.88 -14.62 -0.84
N VAL A 170 -6.39 -14.01 0.24
CA VAL A 170 -7.12 -13.90 1.51
C VAL A 170 -8.38 -13.07 1.32
N CYS A 171 -8.27 -11.88 0.76
CA CYS A 171 -9.43 -11.02 0.51
C CYS A 171 -10.47 -11.69 -0.42
N GLN A 172 -10.02 -12.44 -1.44
CA GLN A 172 -10.89 -13.22 -2.30
C GLN A 172 -11.58 -14.37 -1.55
N GLY A 173 -10.78 -15.17 -0.82
CA GLY A 173 -11.29 -16.34 -0.09
C GLY A 173 -12.34 -15.97 0.96
N MET A 174 -12.19 -14.81 1.57
CA MET A 174 -13.17 -14.25 2.53
C MET A 174 -14.37 -13.55 1.86
N GLY A 175 -14.41 -13.42 0.52
CA GLY A 175 -15.45 -12.64 -0.17
C GLY A 175 -15.37 -11.13 0.11
N LYS A 176 -14.19 -10.64 0.48
CA LYS A 176 -13.92 -9.23 0.85
C LYS A 176 -13.15 -8.46 -0.21
N LEU A 177 -13.11 -8.93 -1.46
CA LEU A 177 -12.44 -8.24 -2.58
C LEU A 177 -13.43 -7.93 -3.70
N ILE A 178 -13.47 -6.67 -4.11
CA ILE A 178 -14.07 -6.28 -5.39
C ILE A 178 -13.00 -5.77 -6.34
N THR A 179 -13.31 -5.77 -7.65
CA THR A 179 -12.42 -5.25 -8.69
C THR A 179 -13.05 -4.04 -9.37
N SER A 180 -12.24 -3.00 -9.57
CA SER A 180 -12.59 -1.81 -10.34
C SER A 180 -11.78 -1.76 -11.65
N PRO A 181 -12.41 -1.48 -12.81
CA PRO A 181 -11.70 -1.33 -14.07
C PRO A 181 -10.96 0.02 -14.18
N VAL A 182 -11.15 0.92 -13.23
CA VAL A 182 -10.52 2.24 -13.22
C VAL A 182 -9.05 2.10 -12.87
N CYS A 183 -8.19 2.83 -13.58
CA CYS A 183 -6.77 2.95 -13.25
C CYS A 183 -6.56 4.27 -12.52
N ILE A 184 -6.56 4.23 -11.19
CA ILE A 184 -6.29 5.43 -10.38
C ILE A 184 -4.79 5.68 -10.23
N PHE A 185 -3.99 4.61 -10.16
CA PHE A 185 -2.53 4.63 -10.17
C PHE A 185 -2.03 3.65 -11.22
N ARG A 186 -1.06 4.08 -12.03
CA ARG A 186 -0.39 3.21 -12.99
C ARG A 186 0.89 2.65 -12.35
N HIS A 187 1.00 1.35 -12.29
CA HIS A 187 2.20 0.67 -11.83
C HIS A 187 3.28 0.69 -12.91
N ASN A 188 4.42 1.32 -12.63
CA ASN A 188 5.54 1.41 -13.56
C ASN A 188 6.60 0.30 -13.29
N TRP A 189 6.10 -0.91 -13.04
CA TRP A 189 6.94 -2.08 -12.80
C TRP A 189 7.40 -2.70 -14.13
N THR A 190 8.61 -3.27 -14.15
CA THR A 190 9.16 -4.02 -15.27
C THR A 190 9.82 -5.31 -14.78
N PRO A 191 9.85 -6.40 -15.60
CA PRO A 191 10.49 -7.66 -15.23
C PRO A 191 12.01 -7.55 -15.06
N GLN A 192 12.62 -6.52 -15.66
CA GLN A 192 14.03 -6.24 -15.49
C GLN A 192 14.22 -5.15 -14.44
N PRO A 193 15.16 -5.29 -13.51
CA PRO A 193 15.44 -4.26 -12.52
C PRO A 193 15.77 -2.93 -13.19
N PHE A 194 15.08 -1.86 -12.80
CA PHE A 194 15.30 -0.52 -13.32
C PHE A 194 16.24 0.32 -12.43
N ASP A 195 16.51 -0.16 -11.21
CA ASP A 195 17.49 0.41 -10.29
C ASP A 195 17.97 -0.63 -9.25
N GLU A 196 18.92 -0.24 -8.41
CA GLU A 196 19.53 -1.11 -7.40
C GLU A 196 18.52 -1.55 -6.32
N LEU A 197 17.58 -0.69 -5.94
CA LEU A 197 16.57 -1.03 -4.96
C LEU A 197 15.60 -2.10 -5.50
N HIS A 198 15.20 -1.99 -6.77
CA HIS A 198 14.39 -3.01 -7.41
C HIS A 198 15.16 -4.34 -7.49
N ALA A 199 16.43 -4.33 -7.93
CA ALA A 199 17.26 -5.52 -7.98
C ALA A 199 17.49 -6.16 -6.59
N ARG A 200 17.58 -5.36 -5.53
CA ARG A 200 17.69 -5.83 -4.14
C ARG A 200 16.41 -6.53 -3.69
N ASN A 201 15.26 -5.94 -4.00
CA ASN A 201 13.97 -6.39 -3.48
C ASN A 201 13.35 -7.52 -4.32
N GLU A 202 13.66 -7.60 -5.61
CA GLU A 202 13.07 -8.57 -6.54
C GLU A 202 14.16 -9.33 -7.30
N ASN A 203 14.68 -10.37 -6.66
CA ASN A 203 15.70 -11.25 -7.21
C ASN A 203 15.41 -12.72 -6.88
N ALA A 204 16.15 -13.64 -7.48
CA ALA A 204 15.92 -15.07 -7.32
C ALA A 204 15.99 -15.56 -5.86
N GLU A 205 16.82 -14.93 -5.02
CA GLU A 205 16.93 -15.26 -3.60
C GLU A 205 15.66 -14.85 -2.84
N MET A 206 15.17 -13.63 -3.06
CA MET A 206 13.91 -13.14 -2.45
C MET A 206 12.72 -13.99 -2.87
N TYR A 207 12.62 -14.35 -4.14
CA TYR A 207 11.56 -15.26 -4.62
C TYR A 207 11.67 -16.66 -3.99
N ALA A 208 12.88 -17.16 -3.72
CA ALA A 208 13.06 -18.45 -3.06
C ALA A 208 12.73 -18.41 -1.57
N ILE A 209 13.07 -17.34 -0.87
CA ILE A 209 12.78 -17.15 0.55
C ILE A 209 11.28 -16.95 0.76
N ASP A 210 10.71 -15.93 0.14
CA ASP A 210 9.31 -15.57 0.33
C ASP A 210 8.35 -16.60 -0.28
N GLY A 211 8.80 -17.33 -1.32
CA GLY A 211 8.03 -18.44 -1.88
C GLY A 211 7.84 -19.61 -0.88
N LYS A 212 8.81 -19.89 -0.02
CA LYS A 212 8.66 -20.88 1.07
C LYS A 212 7.65 -20.39 2.11
N VAL A 213 7.77 -19.12 2.51
CA VAL A 213 6.82 -18.47 3.42
C VAL A 213 5.41 -18.58 2.87
N PHE A 214 5.22 -18.25 1.58
CA PHE A 214 3.93 -18.32 0.91
C PHE A 214 3.31 -19.71 0.95
N GLU A 215 4.08 -20.78 0.63
CA GLU A 215 3.58 -22.15 0.68
C GLU A 215 3.27 -22.61 2.12
N GLU A 216 4.09 -22.23 3.11
CA GLU A 216 3.83 -22.53 4.51
C GLU A 216 2.54 -21.87 5.01
N ARG A 217 2.32 -20.59 4.68
CA ARG A 217 1.12 -19.85 5.05
C ARG A 217 -0.11 -20.36 4.32
N LYS A 218 0.02 -20.69 3.03
CA LYS A 218 -1.04 -21.32 2.24
C LYS A 218 -1.53 -22.64 2.85
N ASN A 219 -0.61 -23.45 3.35
CA ASN A 219 -0.95 -24.71 4.03
C ASN A 219 -1.73 -24.48 5.35
N LYS A 220 -1.63 -23.31 5.95
CA LYS A 220 -2.41 -22.84 7.11
C LYS A 220 -3.65 -22.02 6.71
N ASN A 221 -4.05 -22.07 5.44
CA ASN A 221 -5.16 -21.27 4.90
C ASN A 221 -4.99 -19.76 5.17
N PHE A 222 -3.72 -19.27 5.26
CA PHE A 222 -3.39 -17.86 5.53
C PHE A 222 -4.08 -17.28 6.77
N ASP A 223 -4.40 -18.10 7.75
CA ASP A 223 -5.14 -17.74 8.97
C ASP A 223 -6.52 -17.08 8.73
N MET A 224 -7.13 -17.32 7.55
CA MET A 224 -8.38 -16.66 7.14
C MET A 224 -9.53 -16.81 8.13
N ASP A 225 -9.66 -17.97 8.79
CA ASP A 225 -10.74 -18.24 9.75
C ASP A 225 -10.65 -17.29 10.95
N SER A 226 -9.43 -17.06 11.48
CA SER A 226 -9.19 -16.13 12.59
C SER A 226 -9.48 -14.68 12.19
N ILE A 227 -9.13 -14.29 10.97
CA ILE A 227 -9.41 -12.93 10.45
C ILE A 227 -10.93 -12.72 10.31
N LEU A 228 -11.65 -13.72 9.80
CA LEU A 228 -13.11 -13.65 9.68
C LEU A 228 -13.81 -13.56 11.04
N GLU A 229 -13.31 -14.25 12.07
CA GLU A 229 -13.83 -14.12 13.45
C GLU A 229 -13.69 -12.69 13.97
N ILE A 230 -12.54 -12.04 13.75
CA ILE A 230 -12.30 -10.65 14.17
C ILE A 230 -13.25 -9.67 13.44
N ILE A 231 -13.45 -9.85 12.12
CA ILE A 231 -14.34 -8.97 11.33
C ILE A 231 -15.81 -9.13 11.77
N SER A 232 -16.17 -10.31 12.27
CA SER A 232 -17.56 -10.63 12.63
C SER A 232 -17.92 -10.27 14.08
N SER A 233 -16.93 -9.91 14.91
CA SER A 233 -17.11 -9.54 16.32
C SER A 233 -17.37 -8.06 16.50
#